data_37dad439af5477b68018f1e33ea12ce8
#
_entry.id   37dad439af5477b68018f1e33ea12ce8
#
_cell.length_a   1.000
_cell.length_b   1.000
_cell.length_c   1.000
_cell.angle_alpha   90.00
_cell.angle_beta   90.00
_cell.angle_gamma   90.00
#
_symmetry.space_group_name_H-M   'P 1'
#
loop_
_entity.id
_entity.type
_entity.pdbx_description
1 polymer ?
#
loop_
_entity_poly.entity_id
_entity_poly.type
_entity_poly.pdbx_seq_one_letter_code
_entity_poly.pdbx_strand_id
1 'polypeptide(L)'
;MPKIAIMTDSNCGITPDDAQKYHIHILPMPVLVGEDTFYEGCNITSEEFYRKLSSGEPVTTSQPSPADVMKMWDQLLKEHDEVVHVPMSSGLSNSCQTALLLAQEEYFEGRVHVVDNHRISVTQAQSVLDASVLARQGLNGAQIKEILETEAMDATIYIAVDTLEYLKKGGRITAAAAAIGTVLNLKPVLTIQGDKLDAYTKTRGMKSAFKAMCKALDKDLSGRLSGLHDQGLLKAGIAYTQMDPDTLGFFEEEMKKRYPDLELFQLPLTMSIGSHTGPGALGIGLVRFHK
;
A
#
# COMPACT_ATOMS: atom_id res chain seq x y z
N MET A 1 -29.94 0.59 7.07
CA MET A 1 -28.57 0.23 6.73
C MET A 1 -27.67 0.93 7.72
N PRO A 2 -26.66 0.26 8.28
CA PRO A 2 -25.75 0.92 9.21
C PRO A 2 -24.97 2.03 8.49
N LYS A 3 -24.69 3.12 9.19
CA LYS A 3 -23.80 4.17 8.74
C LYS A 3 -22.38 3.74 9.02
N ILE A 4 -21.59 3.48 7.98
CA ILE A 4 -20.25 2.90 8.09
C ILE A 4 -19.19 3.96 7.84
N ALA A 5 -18.22 4.08 8.74
CA ALA A 5 -16.99 4.83 8.52
C ALA A 5 -15.93 3.92 7.88
N ILE A 6 -15.24 4.42 6.86
CA ILE A 6 -14.10 3.72 6.26
C ILE A 6 -12.82 4.35 6.77
N MET A 7 -11.97 3.55 7.38
CA MET A 7 -10.69 3.95 7.97
C MET A 7 -9.53 3.12 7.38
N THR A 8 -8.39 3.75 7.22
CA THR A 8 -7.13 3.12 6.78
C THR A 8 -5.93 3.82 7.42
N ASP A 9 -4.72 3.35 7.14
CA ASP A 9 -3.48 4.05 7.46
C ASP A 9 -2.89 4.75 6.23
N SER A 10 -1.92 5.66 6.45
CA SER A 10 -1.35 6.46 5.38
C SER A 10 -0.58 5.65 4.33
N ASN A 11 -0.23 4.37 4.58
CA ASN A 11 0.46 3.54 3.59
C ASN A 11 -0.37 3.19 2.35
N CYS A 12 -1.69 3.46 2.37
CA CYS A 12 -2.52 3.39 1.18
C CYS A 12 -2.11 4.42 0.10
N GLY A 13 -1.50 5.53 0.50
CA GLY A 13 -1.08 6.61 -0.42
C GLY A 13 -2.22 7.48 -0.95
N ILE A 14 -3.46 7.29 -0.47
CA ILE A 14 -4.60 8.15 -0.82
C ILE A 14 -4.30 9.59 -0.36
N THR A 15 -4.48 10.54 -1.28
CA THR A 15 -4.23 11.95 -0.98
C THR A 15 -5.28 12.53 -0.02
N PRO A 16 -4.97 13.61 0.72
CA PRO A 16 -5.98 14.27 1.57
C PRO A 16 -7.24 14.71 0.81
N ASP A 17 -7.08 15.18 -0.42
CA ASP A 17 -8.20 15.60 -1.27
C ASP A 17 -9.10 14.42 -1.65
N ASP A 18 -8.52 13.30 -2.05
CA ASP A 18 -9.27 12.08 -2.34
C ASP A 18 -9.89 11.47 -1.09
N ALA A 19 -9.18 11.51 0.04
CA ALA A 19 -9.72 11.06 1.32
C ALA A 19 -10.98 11.86 1.71
N GLN A 20 -10.94 13.17 1.56
CA GLN A 20 -12.10 14.04 1.78
C GLN A 20 -13.24 13.73 0.79
N LYS A 21 -12.93 13.60 -0.49
CA LYS A 21 -13.89 13.30 -1.56
C LYS A 21 -14.64 12.00 -1.36
N TYR A 22 -13.94 10.97 -0.89
CA TYR A 22 -14.51 9.63 -0.68
C TYR A 22 -14.89 9.34 0.76
N HIS A 23 -14.80 10.33 1.67
CA HIS A 23 -15.08 10.20 3.12
C HIS A 23 -14.26 9.07 3.77
N ILE A 24 -12.97 9.02 3.45
CA ILE A 24 -12.02 8.06 4.01
C ILE A 24 -11.25 8.72 5.15
N HIS A 25 -11.11 8.01 6.26
CA HIS A 25 -10.39 8.46 7.44
C HIS A 25 -9.01 7.80 7.48
N ILE A 26 -7.95 8.62 7.42
CA ILE A 26 -6.57 8.14 7.34
C ILE A 26 -5.87 8.35 8.68
N LEU A 27 -5.36 7.26 9.27
CA LEU A 27 -4.48 7.31 10.44
C LEU A 27 -3.03 7.45 9.97
N PRO A 28 -2.34 8.54 10.33
CA PRO A 28 -0.96 8.75 9.90
C PRO A 28 -0.01 7.70 10.51
N MET A 29 0.88 7.15 9.68
CA MET A 29 1.94 6.26 10.14
C MET A 29 3.13 7.06 10.66
N PRO A 30 3.66 6.75 11.86
CA PRO A 30 4.82 7.45 12.40
C PRO A 30 6.11 7.00 11.72
N VAL A 31 6.96 7.98 11.41
CA VAL A 31 8.33 7.80 10.94
C VAL A 31 9.27 8.48 11.94
N LEU A 32 10.26 7.73 12.43
CA LEU A 32 11.23 8.23 13.39
C LEU A 32 12.52 8.57 12.65
N VAL A 33 13.02 9.79 12.85
CA VAL A 33 14.32 10.25 12.32
C VAL A 33 15.14 10.74 13.50
N GLY A 34 16.18 10.00 13.86
CA GLY A 34 16.88 10.21 15.12
C GLY A 34 15.97 9.99 16.31
N GLU A 35 15.79 11.02 17.13
CA GLU A 35 14.90 11.01 18.32
C GLU A 35 13.51 11.61 18.03
N ASP A 36 13.31 12.19 16.86
CA ASP A 36 12.08 12.87 16.49
C ASP A 36 11.09 11.96 15.78
N THR A 37 9.79 12.17 16.04
CA THR A 37 8.70 11.47 15.35
C THR A 37 8.02 12.41 14.36
N PHE A 38 7.91 11.93 13.13
CA PHE A 38 7.31 12.65 12.02
C PHE A 38 6.07 11.92 11.48
N TYR A 39 5.15 12.72 10.97
CA TYR A 39 3.93 12.26 10.29
C TYR A 39 3.83 12.98 8.95
N GLU A 40 3.69 12.21 7.88
CA GLU A 40 3.63 12.71 6.51
C GLU A 40 2.50 13.73 6.34
N GLY A 41 2.82 14.87 5.72
CA GLY A 41 1.86 15.94 5.51
C GLY A 41 1.45 16.75 6.75
N CYS A 42 1.96 16.36 7.95
CA CYS A 42 1.67 17.06 9.21
C CYS A 42 2.84 17.92 9.67
N ASN A 43 4.03 17.35 9.83
CA ASN A 43 5.18 18.04 10.41
C ASN A 43 6.52 17.79 9.68
N ILE A 44 6.47 17.19 8.49
CA ILE A 44 7.62 17.02 7.60
C ILE A 44 7.13 16.98 6.14
N THR A 45 7.91 17.52 5.23
CA THR A 45 7.69 17.41 3.78
C THR A 45 8.42 16.19 3.20
N SER A 46 7.94 15.69 2.07
CA SER A 46 8.58 14.57 1.35
C SER A 46 10.03 14.90 0.98
N GLU A 47 10.31 16.11 0.51
CA GLU A 47 11.65 16.56 0.14
C GLU A 47 12.60 16.54 1.36
N GLU A 48 12.16 17.10 2.49
CA GLU A 48 12.94 17.10 3.72
C GLU A 48 13.21 15.69 4.22
N PHE A 49 12.21 14.83 4.20
CA PHE A 49 12.34 13.43 4.59
C PHE A 49 13.40 12.70 3.75
N TYR A 50 13.32 12.75 2.42
CA TYR A 50 14.28 12.06 1.56
C TYR A 50 15.69 12.67 1.65
N ARG A 51 15.81 13.96 1.92
CA ARG A 51 17.10 14.59 2.21
C ARG A 51 17.72 14.00 3.49
N LYS A 52 16.96 13.86 4.57
CA LYS A 52 17.40 13.23 5.83
C LYS A 52 17.76 11.75 5.63
N LEU A 53 16.90 11.00 4.94
CA LEU A 53 17.14 9.59 4.63
C LEU A 53 18.44 9.38 3.84
N SER A 54 18.69 10.23 2.84
CA SER A 54 19.90 10.17 1.98
C SER A 54 21.17 10.67 2.67
N SER A 55 21.06 11.53 3.70
CA SER A 55 22.21 11.96 4.50
C SER A 55 22.72 10.89 5.46
N GLY A 56 22.01 9.76 5.58
CA GLY A 56 22.37 8.66 6.47
C GLY A 56 21.87 8.82 7.91
N GLU A 57 20.98 9.77 8.15
CA GLU A 57 20.30 9.87 9.45
C GLU A 57 19.59 8.54 9.77
N PRO A 58 19.56 8.11 11.04
CA PRO A 58 18.82 6.91 11.42
C PRO A 58 17.33 7.10 11.19
N VAL A 59 16.77 6.40 10.21
CA VAL A 59 15.33 6.40 9.93
C VAL A 59 14.75 5.03 10.24
N THR A 60 13.67 5.01 11.03
CA THR A 60 12.89 3.81 11.35
C THR A 60 11.40 4.12 11.29
N THR A 61 10.57 3.10 11.27
CA THR A 61 9.11 3.24 11.29
C THR A 61 8.51 2.49 12.46
N SER A 62 7.36 2.95 12.92
CA SER A 62 6.56 2.27 13.93
C SER A 62 5.13 2.12 13.45
N GLN A 63 4.39 1.21 14.05
CA GLN A 63 2.94 1.22 13.95
C GLN A 63 2.36 2.42 14.71
N PRO A 64 1.14 2.88 14.40
CA PRO A 64 0.42 3.82 15.25
C PRO A 64 0.26 3.26 16.66
N SER A 65 0.20 4.12 17.67
CA SER A 65 -0.03 3.65 19.02
C SER A 65 -1.43 3.03 19.17
N PRO A 66 -1.61 1.99 20.00
CA PRO A 66 -2.95 1.47 20.31
C PRO A 66 -3.93 2.56 20.72
N ALA A 67 -3.47 3.54 21.50
CA ALA A 67 -4.29 4.67 21.94
C ALA A 67 -4.77 5.55 20.79
N ASP A 68 -3.93 5.81 19.78
CA ASP A 68 -4.33 6.58 18.60
C ASP A 68 -5.35 5.83 17.74
N VAL A 69 -5.18 4.52 17.58
CA VAL A 69 -6.13 3.66 16.86
C VAL A 69 -7.50 3.69 17.54
N MET A 70 -7.56 3.40 18.85
CA MET A 70 -8.80 3.38 19.61
C MET A 70 -9.45 4.77 19.67
N LYS A 71 -8.67 5.83 19.84
CA LYS A 71 -9.16 7.21 19.83
C LYS A 71 -9.85 7.56 18.50
N MET A 72 -9.29 7.13 17.37
CA MET A 72 -9.87 7.37 16.06
C MET A 72 -11.16 6.57 15.90
N TRP A 73 -11.19 5.30 16.27
CA TRP A 73 -12.43 4.51 16.29
C TRP A 73 -13.52 5.13 17.15
N ASP A 74 -13.19 5.54 18.39
CA ASP A 74 -14.14 6.19 19.28
C ASP A 74 -14.72 7.48 18.68
N GLN A 75 -13.89 8.29 18.00
CA GLN A 75 -14.35 9.49 17.32
C GLN A 75 -15.32 9.14 16.16
N LEU A 76 -15.00 8.14 15.34
CA LEU A 76 -15.81 7.72 14.22
C LEU A 76 -17.14 7.11 14.67
N LEU A 77 -17.13 6.32 15.74
CA LEU A 77 -18.33 5.68 16.30
C LEU A 77 -19.31 6.65 17.00
N LYS A 78 -18.95 7.92 17.16
CA LYS A 78 -19.91 8.97 17.59
C LYS A 78 -20.89 9.37 16.51
N GLU A 79 -20.51 9.21 15.25
CA GLU A 79 -21.28 9.63 14.08
C GLU A 79 -21.66 8.48 13.15
N HIS A 80 -21.10 7.28 13.39
CA HIS A 80 -21.31 6.07 12.59
C HIS A 80 -21.67 4.88 13.49
N ASP A 81 -22.40 3.93 12.94
CA ASP A 81 -22.77 2.70 13.66
C ASP A 81 -21.61 1.71 13.71
N GLU A 82 -20.85 1.63 12.62
CA GLU A 82 -19.73 0.70 12.44
C GLU A 82 -18.52 1.38 11.80
N VAL A 83 -17.33 0.81 12.03
CA VAL A 83 -16.07 1.20 11.38
C VAL A 83 -15.52 0.00 10.61
N VAL A 84 -15.22 0.16 9.34
CA VAL A 84 -14.39 -0.78 8.56
C VAL A 84 -12.99 -0.20 8.49
N HIS A 85 -12.03 -0.85 9.16
CA HIS A 85 -10.62 -0.44 9.21
C HIS A 85 -9.79 -1.36 8.31
N VAL A 86 -9.21 -0.80 7.25
CA VAL A 86 -8.36 -1.51 6.26
C VAL A 86 -6.90 -1.08 6.46
N PRO A 87 -6.16 -1.66 7.41
CA PRO A 87 -4.75 -1.36 7.61
C PRO A 87 -3.88 -2.02 6.52
N MET A 88 -2.62 -1.61 6.45
CA MET A 88 -1.64 -2.31 5.62
C MET A 88 -1.46 -3.78 6.04
N SER A 89 -0.99 -4.61 5.09
CA SER A 89 -0.74 -6.05 5.28
C SER A 89 -0.10 -6.41 6.62
N SER A 90 -0.65 -7.42 7.28
CA SER A 90 -0.08 -8.03 8.50
C SER A 90 1.31 -8.65 8.27
N GLY A 91 1.63 -9.05 7.04
CA GLY A 91 2.96 -9.57 6.67
C GLY A 91 4.06 -8.50 6.66
N LEU A 92 3.70 -7.21 6.62
CA LEU A 92 4.63 -6.08 6.54
C LEU A 92 4.68 -5.25 7.81
N SER A 93 3.61 -5.23 8.62
CA SER A 93 3.51 -4.48 9.87
C SER A 93 2.64 -5.20 10.89
N ASN A 94 2.98 -5.03 12.17
CA ASN A 94 2.14 -5.53 13.26
C ASN A 94 0.88 -4.65 13.49
N SER A 95 0.71 -3.53 12.77
CA SER A 95 -0.44 -2.62 12.95
C SER A 95 -1.78 -3.32 12.77
N CYS A 96 -1.88 -4.21 11.77
CA CYS A 96 -3.09 -4.99 11.52
C CYS A 96 -3.40 -5.95 12.68
N GLN A 97 -2.41 -6.71 13.15
CA GLN A 97 -2.59 -7.64 14.27
C GLN A 97 -2.96 -6.91 15.57
N THR A 98 -2.34 -5.75 15.82
CA THR A 98 -2.70 -4.90 16.95
C THR A 98 -4.14 -4.42 16.85
N ALA A 99 -4.56 -3.94 15.68
CA ALA A 99 -5.94 -3.50 15.45
C ALA A 99 -6.95 -4.64 15.62
N LEU A 100 -6.65 -5.85 15.12
CA LEU A 100 -7.49 -7.05 15.29
C LEU A 100 -7.69 -7.41 16.78
N LEU A 101 -6.63 -7.29 17.59
CA LEU A 101 -6.74 -7.53 19.04
C LEU A 101 -7.57 -6.45 19.74
N LEU A 102 -7.35 -5.18 19.41
CA LEU A 102 -8.11 -4.07 20.00
C LEU A 102 -9.60 -4.12 19.62
N ALA A 103 -9.93 -4.59 18.42
CA ALA A 103 -11.32 -4.72 17.98
C ALA A 103 -12.12 -5.80 18.76
N GLN A 104 -11.44 -6.65 19.55
CA GLN A 104 -12.08 -7.64 20.42
C GLN A 104 -12.43 -7.08 21.80
N GLU A 105 -12.02 -5.84 22.13
CA GLU A 105 -12.43 -5.19 23.36
C GLU A 105 -13.95 -4.95 23.36
N GLU A 106 -14.62 -5.18 24.51
CA GLU A 106 -16.08 -5.15 24.65
C GLU A 106 -16.75 -3.93 24.00
N TYR A 107 -16.11 -2.77 24.06
CA TYR A 107 -16.64 -1.53 23.48
C TYR A 107 -16.62 -1.50 21.94
N PHE A 108 -15.66 -2.20 21.31
CA PHE A 108 -15.45 -2.21 19.86
C PHE A 108 -15.99 -3.47 19.18
N GLU A 109 -16.20 -4.54 19.94
CA GLU A 109 -16.67 -5.82 19.42
C GLU A 109 -17.99 -5.68 18.68
N GLY A 110 -18.03 -6.21 17.43
CA GLY A 110 -19.18 -6.13 16.55
C GLY A 110 -19.43 -4.75 15.92
N ARG A 111 -18.64 -3.72 16.30
CA ARG A 111 -18.74 -2.35 15.77
C ARG A 111 -17.53 -1.94 14.94
N VAL A 112 -16.37 -2.56 15.16
CA VAL A 112 -15.14 -2.31 14.41
C VAL A 112 -14.75 -3.59 13.68
N HIS A 113 -14.67 -3.50 12.36
CA HIS A 113 -14.34 -4.60 11.46
C HIS A 113 -12.98 -4.35 10.82
N VAL A 114 -11.92 -4.95 11.39
CA VAL A 114 -10.56 -4.82 10.87
C VAL A 114 -10.36 -5.84 9.74
N VAL A 115 -9.90 -5.38 8.58
CA VAL A 115 -9.71 -6.16 7.35
C VAL A 115 -8.23 -6.47 7.15
N ASP A 116 -7.82 -7.72 7.26
CA ASP A 116 -6.48 -8.16 6.87
C ASP A 116 -6.51 -8.77 5.45
N ASN A 117 -6.43 -7.93 4.45
CA ASN A 117 -6.42 -8.37 3.06
C ASN A 117 -5.02 -8.42 2.44
N HIS A 118 -3.97 -8.36 3.25
CA HIS A 118 -2.58 -8.52 2.82
C HIS A 118 -2.13 -7.52 1.74
N ARG A 119 -2.74 -6.34 1.67
CA ARG A 119 -2.45 -5.33 0.64
C ARG A 119 -1.69 -4.14 1.22
N ILE A 120 -1.03 -3.39 0.35
CA ILE A 120 -0.27 -2.16 0.66
C ILE A 120 -0.30 -1.23 -0.54
N SER A 121 -0.09 0.08 -0.33
CA SER A 121 0.05 1.08 -1.39
C SER A 121 -1.17 1.09 -2.33
N VAL A 122 -0.96 1.13 -3.66
CA VAL A 122 -2.03 1.18 -4.67
C VAL A 122 -3.08 0.08 -4.50
N THR A 123 -2.70 -1.13 -4.09
CA THR A 123 -3.66 -2.21 -3.89
C THR A 123 -4.46 -2.04 -2.59
N GLN A 124 -3.86 -1.50 -1.53
CA GLN A 124 -4.56 -1.11 -0.31
C GLN A 124 -5.52 0.06 -0.59
N ALA A 125 -5.07 1.08 -1.34
CA ALA A 125 -5.91 2.20 -1.74
C ALA A 125 -7.20 1.73 -2.45
N GLN A 126 -7.07 0.81 -3.40
CA GLN A 126 -8.25 0.27 -4.09
C GLN A 126 -9.17 -0.46 -3.12
N SER A 127 -8.66 -1.26 -2.19
CA SER A 127 -9.49 -1.93 -1.18
C SER A 127 -10.27 -0.96 -0.30
N VAL A 128 -9.66 0.17 0.05
CA VAL A 128 -10.31 1.23 0.82
C VAL A 128 -11.45 1.89 0.02
N LEU A 129 -11.21 2.14 -1.28
CA LEU A 129 -12.25 2.63 -2.19
C LEU A 129 -13.37 1.60 -2.37
N ASP A 130 -13.04 0.32 -2.50
CA ASP A 130 -14.00 -0.77 -2.61
C ASP A 130 -14.85 -0.89 -1.34
N ALA A 131 -14.27 -0.75 -0.15
CA ALA A 131 -15.03 -0.69 1.10
C ALA A 131 -16.09 0.41 1.07
N SER A 132 -15.75 1.60 0.54
CA SER A 132 -16.70 2.70 0.35
C SER A 132 -17.81 2.36 -0.66
N VAL A 133 -17.48 1.66 -1.75
CA VAL A 133 -18.48 1.22 -2.74
C VAL A 133 -19.44 0.22 -2.10
N LEU A 134 -18.92 -0.81 -1.44
CA LEU A 134 -19.71 -1.86 -0.79
C LEU A 134 -20.61 -1.29 0.31
N ALA A 135 -20.14 -0.34 1.10
CA ALA A 135 -20.95 0.36 2.11
C ALA A 135 -22.12 1.12 1.48
N ARG A 136 -21.89 1.83 0.35
CA ARG A 136 -22.96 2.50 -0.40
C ARG A 136 -23.95 1.53 -1.03
N GLN A 137 -23.53 0.31 -1.34
CA GLN A 137 -24.43 -0.77 -1.78
C GLN A 137 -25.25 -1.39 -0.65
N GLY A 138 -25.03 -0.95 0.60
CA GLY A 138 -25.82 -1.33 1.77
C GLY A 138 -25.32 -2.53 2.54
N LEU A 139 -24.09 -2.99 2.28
CA LEU A 139 -23.46 -4.04 3.07
C LEU A 139 -23.07 -3.50 4.45
N ASN A 140 -23.11 -4.36 5.47
CA ASN A 140 -22.59 -4.05 6.80
C ASN A 140 -21.08 -4.31 6.89
N GLY A 141 -20.44 -3.87 7.97
CA GLY A 141 -18.99 -3.95 8.12
C GLY A 141 -18.45 -5.39 8.10
N ALA A 142 -19.17 -6.35 8.67
CA ALA A 142 -18.79 -7.75 8.65
C ALA A 142 -18.79 -8.33 7.22
N GLN A 143 -19.80 -8.00 6.41
CA GLN A 143 -19.89 -8.43 5.01
C GLN A 143 -18.79 -7.79 4.15
N ILE A 144 -18.51 -6.50 4.37
CA ILE A 144 -17.42 -5.80 3.67
C ILE A 144 -16.07 -6.46 4.01
N LYS A 145 -15.82 -6.74 5.29
CA LYS A 145 -14.61 -7.45 5.75
C LYS A 145 -14.47 -8.80 5.05
N GLU A 146 -15.51 -9.63 5.06
CA GLU A 146 -15.49 -10.97 4.45
C GLU A 146 -15.17 -10.91 2.95
N ILE A 147 -15.78 -9.98 2.22
CA ILE A 147 -15.51 -9.79 0.79
C ILE A 147 -14.05 -9.40 0.56
N LEU A 148 -13.56 -8.36 1.23
CA LEU A 148 -12.21 -7.85 1.01
C LEU A 148 -11.12 -8.83 1.42
N GLU A 149 -11.34 -9.65 2.44
CA GLU A 149 -10.41 -10.71 2.86
C GLU A 149 -10.45 -11.91 1.89
N THR A 150 -11.62 -12.30 1.40
CA THR A 150 -11.75 -13.35 0.38
C THR A 150 -11.03 -12.98 -0.92
N GLU A 151 -11.05 -11.71 -1.29
CA GLU A 151 -10.42 -11.14 -2.49
C GLU A 151 -8.97 -10.69 -2.27
N ALA A 152 -8.38 -11.01 -1.12
CA ALA A 152 -7.03 -10.55 -0.76
C ALA A 152 -6.01 -10.78 -1.87
N MET A 153 -6.02 -11.95 -2.49
CA MET A 153 -5.07 -12.35 -3.53
C MET A 153 -5.47 -11.93 -4.95
N ASP A 154 -6.59 -11.24 -5.14
CA ASP A 154 -7.01 -10.66 -6.43
C ASP A 154 -6.23 -9.36 -6.76
N ALA A 155 -4.99 -9.33 -6.36
CA ALA A 155 -4.06 -8.24 -6.59
C ALA A 155 -2.63 -8.76 -6.77
N THR A 156 -1.77 -7.95 -7.36
CA THR A 156 -0.33 -8.22 -7.48
C THR A 156 0.46 -6.94 -7.49
N ILE A 157 1.67 -6.96 -6.92
CA ILE A 157 2.62 -5.84 -6.97
C ILE A 157 4.00 -6.38 -7.31
N TYR A 158 4.66 -5.69 -8.24
CA TYR A 158 6.09 -5.80 -8.50
C TYR A 158 6.74 -4.44 -8.30
N ILE A 159 7.88 -4.40 -7.62
CA ILE A 159 8.58 -3.17 -7.31
C ILE A 159 10.07 -3.29 -7.64
N ALA A 160 10.60 -2.31 -8.33
CA ALA A 160 12.03 -2.14 -8.54
C ALA A 160 12.57 -1.07 -7.58
N VAL A 161 13.69 -1.35 -6.94
CA VAL A 161 14.36 -0.42 -6.03
C VAL A 161 15.77 -0.12 -6.50
N ASP A 162 16.30 1.02 -6.08
CA ASP A 162 17.70 1.40 -6.40
C ASP A 162 18.69 0.55 -5.64
N THR A 163 18.40 0.27 -4.38
CA THR A 163 19.23 -0.55 -3.49
C THR A 163 18.35 -1.36 -2.54
N LEU A 164 18.87 -2.49 -2.08
CA LEU A 164 18.23 -3.31 -1.05
C LEU A 164 18.59 -2.90 0.38
N GLU A 165 19.45 -1.92 0.56
CA GLU A 165 19.97 -1.53 1.88
C GLU A 165 18.87 -1.12 2.85
N TYR A 166 17.94 -0.28 2.40
CA TYR A 166 16.81 0.18 3.22
C TYR A 166 15.87 -0.99 3.61
N LEU A 167 15.56 -1.88 2.66
CA LEU A 167 14.74 -3.06 2.90
C LEU A 167 15.41 -4.07 3.83
N LYS A 168 16.73 -4.26 3.71
CA LYS A 168 17.52 -5.11 4.61
C LYS A 168 17.49 -4.56 6.03
N LYS A 169 17.78 -3.26 6.17
CA LYS A 169 17.77 -2.57 7.46
C LYS A 169 16.37 -2.64 8.12
N GLY A 170 15.34 -2.48 7.32
CA GLY A 170 13.95 -2.53 7.79
C GLY A 170 13.41 -3.95 8.05
N GLY A 171 14.05 -5.00 7.53
CA GLY A 171 13.60 -6.38 7.72
C GLY A 171 12.30 -6.75 6.99
N ARG A 172 11.89 -6.01 5.95
CA ARG A 172 10.67 -6.23 5.17
C ARG A 172 10.91 -7.04 3.89
N ILE A 173 12.06 -7.69 3.80
CA ILE A 173 12.40 -8.58 2.67
C ILE A 173 12.69 -10.00 3.17
N THR A 174 12.49 -10.99 2.29
CA THR A 174 12.85 -12.38 2.58
C THR A 174 14.38 -12.56 2.61
N ALA A 175 14.84 -13.63 3.26
CA ALA A 175 16.25 -13.97 3.26
C ALA A 175 16.79 -14.19 1.84
N ALA A 176 15.99 -14.76 0.94
CA ALA A 176 16.34 -14.97 -0.46
C ALA A 176 16.57 -13.64 -1.19
N ALA A 177 15.65 -12.67 -1.02
CA ALA A 177 15.81 -11.34 -1.60
C ALA A 177 16.99 -10.58 -0.98
N ALA A 178 17.21 -10.71 0.33
CA ALA A 178 18.34 -10.10 1.03
C ALA A 178 19.70 -10.64 0.56
N ALA A 179 19.75 -11.88 0.09
CA ALA A 179 20.98 -12.50 -0.44
C ALA A 179 21.41 -11.97 -1.82
N ILE A 180 20.55 -11.19 -2.50
CA ILE A 180 20.94 -10.50 -3.74
C ILE A 180 22.06 -9.52 -3.41
N GLY A 181 23.25 -9.76 -3.97
CA GLY A 181 24.41 -8.93 -3.74
C GLY A 181 24.25 -7.51 -4.31
N THR A 182 24.99 -6.56 -3.74
CA THR A 182 25.06 -5.19 -4.26
C THR A 182 26.01 -5.17 -5.46
N VAL A 183 25.49 -4.97 -6.66
CA VAL A 183 26.25 -4.80 -7.90
C VAL A 183 25.88 -3.47 -8.50
N LEU A 184 26.87 -2.70 -8.95
CA LEU A 184 26.68 -1.40 -9.55
C LEU A 184 25.67 -1.46 -10.73
N ASN A 185 24.69 -0.53 -10.71
CA ASN A 185 23.63 -0.42 -11.72
C ASN A 185 22.69 -1.64 -11.84
N LEU A 186 22.69 -2.53 -10.84
CA LEU A 186 21.76 -3.64 -10.79
C LEU A 186 20.51 -3.21 -10.03
N LYS A 187 19.35 -3.32 -10.68
CA LYS A 187 18.04 -3.02 -10.09
C LYS A 187 17.34 -4.32 -9.70
N PRO A 188 17.22 -4.62 -8.41
CA PRO A 188 16.38 -5.72 -7.94
C PRO A 188 14.91 -5.43 -8.26
N VAL A 189 14.21 -6.44 -8.78
CA VAL A 189 12.76 -6.46 -8.92
C VAL A 189 12.24 -7.46 -7.90
N LEU A 190 11.34 -7.00 -7.05
CA LEU A 190 10.73 -7.76 -5.97
C LEU A 190 9.25 -7.92 -6.24
N THR A 191 8.63 -8.92 -5.64
CA THR A 191 7.19 -9.14 -5.64
C THR A 191 6.65 -9.08 -4.22
N ILE A 192 5.40 -8.62 -4.09
CA ILE A 192 4.65 -8.61 -2.84
C ILE A 192 3.37 -9.40 -3.09
N GLN A 193 3.23 -10.51 -2.37
CA GLN A 193 2.05 -11.39 -2.42
C GLN A 193 1.47 -11.59 -1.01
N GLY A 194 1.31 -10.45 -0.31
CA GLY A 194 0.72 -10.40 1.03
C GLY A 194 1.71 -10.40 2.19
N ASP A 195 2.89 -10.94 2.00
CA ASP A 195 3.96 -11.02 3.01
C ASP A 195 5.13 -10.09 2.68
N LYS A 196 6.30 -10.39 3.26
CA LYS A 196 7.55 -9.68 2.97
C LYS A 196 7.87 -9.70 1.49
N LEU A 197 8.56 -8.66 1.04
CA LEU A 197 9.05 -8.56 -0.33
C LEU A 197 9.98 -9.73 -0.65
N ASP A 198 9.67 -10.46 -1.71
CA ASP A 198 10.48 -11.57 -2.19
C ASP A 198 11.16 -11.28 -3.52
N ALA A 199 12.23 -12.00 -3.81
CA ALA A 199 12.99 -11.84 -5.05
C ALA A 199 12.18 -12.32 -6.25
N TYR A 200 11.99 -11.45 -7.25
CA TYR A 200 11.42 -11.84 -8.54
C TYR A 200 12.51 -11.98 -9.61
N THR A 201 13.25 -10.91 -9.85
CA THR A 201 14.37 -10.92 -10.80
C THR A 201 15.33 -9.76 -10.52
N LYS A 202 16.39 -9.67 -11.27
CA LYS A 202 17.35 -8.55 -11.25
C LYS A 202 17.70 -8.13 -12.67
N THR A 203 17.79 -6.82 -12.88
CA THR A 203 18.01 -6.23 -14.19
C THR A 203 19.07 -5.14 -14.14
N ARG A 204 19.52 -4.66 -15.28
CA ARG A 204 20.39 -3.48 -15.37
C ARG A 204 19.57 -2.26 -15.77
N GLY A 205 19.48 -1.28 -14.85
CA GLY A 205 18.77 -0.03 -15.05
C GLY A 205 17.24 -0.14 -14.92
N MET A 206 16.59 1.00 -14.57
CA MET A 206 15.17 1.06 -14.26
C MET A 206 14.27 0.72 -15.44
N LYS A 207 14.62 1.13 -16.69
CA LYS A 207 13.83 0.77 -17.88
C LYS A 207 13.76 -0.74 -18.11
N SER A 208 14.84 -1.47 -17.82
CA SER A 208 14.84 -2.94 -17.90
C SER A 208 14.04 -3.58 -16.79
N ALA A 209 14.11 -3.00 -15.57
CA ALA A 209 13.28 -3.43 -14.45
C ALA A 209 11.79 -3.26 -14.74
N PHE A 210 11.41 -2.09 -15.25
CA PHE A 210 10.03 -1.83 -15.68
C PHE A 210 9.53 -2.85 -16.72
N LYS A 211 10.33 -3.15 -17.75
CA LYS A 211 9.98 -4.18 -18.73
C LYS A 211 9.82 -5.57 -18.13
N ALA A 212 10.64 -5.91 -17.12
CA ALA A 212 10.52 -7.18 -16.42
C ALA A 212 9.25 -7.24 -15.57
N MET A 213 8.90 -6.14 -14.90
CA MET A 213 7.64 -6.01 -14.15
C MET A 213 6.42 -6.10 -15.06
N CYS A 214 6.43 -5.44 -16.22
CA CYS A 214 5.34 -5.56 -17.21
C CYS A 214 5.16 -7.01 -17.68
N LYS A 215 6.25 -7.75 -17.95
CA LYS A 215 6.15 -9.18 -18.31
C LYS A 215 5.53 -10.02 -17.18
N ALA A 216 5.80 -9.65 -15.94
CA ALA A 216 5.18 -10.32 -14.80
C ALA A 216 3.67 -10.02 -14.71
N LEU A 217 3.26 -8.76 -14.95
CA LEU A 217 1.83 -8.41 -15.06
C LEU A 217 1.14 -9.16 -16.21
N ASP A 218 1.78 -9.27 -17.40
CA ASP A 218 1.22 -10.03 -18.53
C ASP A 218 0.94 -11.50 -18.14
N LYS A 219 1.87 -12.09 -17.38
CA LYS A 219 1.70 -13.45 -16.88
C LYS A 219 0.54 -13.56 -15.90
N ASP A 220 0.38 -12.58 -15.00
CA ASP A 220 -0.75 -12.56 -14.07
C ASP A 220 -2.08 -12.35 -14.79
N LEU A 221 -2.14 -11.43 -15.79
CA LEU A 221 -3.32 -11.17 -16.62
C LEU A 221 -3.75 -12.38 -17.43
N SER A 222 -2.81 -13.15 -17.97
CA SER A 222 -3.12 -14.36 -18.73
C SER A 222 -3.26 -15.62 -17.86
N GLY A 223 -2.93 -15.52 -16.59
CA GLY A 223 -2.94 -16.63 -15.63
C GLY A 223 -4.00 -16.45 -14.55
N ARG A 224 -3.56 -16.23 -13.30
CA ARG A 224 -4.42 -16.22 -12.11
C ARG A 224 -5.47 -15.09 -12.09
N LEU A 225 -5.23 -13.98 -12.78
CA LEU A 225 -6.15 -12.84 -12.87
C LEU A 225 -6.95 -12.80 -14.19
N SER A 226 -6.82 -13.80 -15.07
CA SER A 226 -7.46 -13.80 -16.39
C SER A 226 -8.98 -13.68 -16.31
N GLY A 227 -9.62 -14.39 -15.40
CA GLY A 227 -11.08 -14.32 -15.22
C GLY A 227 -11.58 -12.95 -14.78
N LEU A 228 -10.81 -12.22 -13.95
CA LEU A 228 -11.12 -10.85 -13.57
C LEU A 228 -10.84 -9.86 -14.70
N HIS A 229 -9.78 -10.10 -15.48
CA HIS A 229 -9.45 -9.31 -16.65
C HIS A 229 -10.56 -9.39 -17.71
N ASP A 230 -11.01 -10.61 -18.05
CA ASP A 230 -12.08 -10.84 -19.02
C ASP A 230 -13.42 -10.20 -18.61
N GLN A 231 -13.65 -10.05 -17.31
CA GLN A 231 -14.83 -9.39 -16.76
C GLN A 231 -14.69 -7.86 -16.67
N GLY A 232 -13.52 -7.30 -16.98
CA GLY A 232 -13.21 -5.88 -16.81
C GLY A 232 -13.29 -5.42 -15.37
N LEU A 233 -12.76 -6.23 -14.44
CA LEU A 233 -12.76 -6.00 -13.00
C LEU A 233 -11.36 -5.73 -12.44
N LEU A 234 -10.38 -5.39 -13.29
CA LEU A 234 -9.03 -5.03 -12.89
C LEU A 234 -8.70 -3.58 -13.22
N LYS A 235 -7.92 -2.96 -12.34
CA LYS A 235 -7.21 -1.70 -12.57
C LYS A 235 -5.71 -1.92 -12.49
N ALA A 236 -4.96 -1.05 -13.16
CA ALA A 236 -3.50 -1.01 -13.05
C ALA A 236 -3.07 0.19 -12.19
N GLY A 237 -2.14 -0.04 -11.29
CA GLY A 237 -1.59 1.01 -10.41
C GLY A 237 -0.10 1.22 -10.62
N ILE A 238 0.35 2.48 -10.54
CA ILE A 238 1.76 2.86 -10.43
C ILE A 238 2.01 3.43 -9.04
N ALA A 239 3.05 2.95 -8.36
CA ALA A 239 3.52 3.47 -7.08
C ALA A 239 4.97 3.92 -7.22
N TYR A 240 5.33 5.05 -6.62
CA TYR A 240 6.68 5.59 -6.77
C TYR A 240 7.13 6.36 -5.52
N THR A 241 8.43 6.35 -5.26
CA THR A 241 9.06 7.28 -4.32
C THR A 241 9.56 8.52 -5.08
N GLN A 242 10.39 9.34 -4.44
CA GLN A 242 10.98 10.52 -5.09
C GLN A 242 11.57 10.17 -6.46
N MET A 243 10.94 10.66 -7.53
CA MET A 243 11.30 10.39 -8.92
C MET A 243 11.11 11.67 -9.75
N ASP A 244 11.98 11.85 -10.73
CA ASP A 244 11.86 12.92 -11.71
C ASP A 244 10.53 12.83 -12.49
N PRO A 245 9.77 13.94 -12.63
CA PRO A 245 8.46 13.93 -13.28
C PRO A 245 8.47 13.40 -14.71
N ASP A 246 9.50 13.72 -15.50
CA ASP A 246 9.60 13.25 -16.89
C ASP A 246 9.82 11.72 -16.94
N THR A 247 10.59 11.21 -15.99
CA THR A 247 10.81 9.76 -15.83
C THR A 247 9.52 9.05 -15.41
N LEU A 248 8.76 9.62 -14.47
CA LEU A 248 7.46 9.08 -14.06
C LEU A 248 6.47 9.11 -15.22
N GLY A 249 6.37 10.23 -15.93
CA GLY A 249 5.53 10.40 -17.13
C GLY A 249 5.85 9.37 -18.22
N PHE A 250 7.13 9.07 -18.45
CA PHE A 250 7.52 8.01 -19.37
C PHE A 250 6.93 6.64 -18.98
N PHE A 251 7.01 6.25 -17.69
CA PHE A 251 6.47 4.96 -17.24
C PHE A 251 4.94 4.93 -17.30
N GLU A 252 4.29 6.04 -17.00
CA GLU A 252 2.84 6.17 -17.12
C GLU A 252 2.36 5.97 -18.55
N GLU A 253 3.01 6.64 -19.51
CA GLU A 253 2.70 6.48 -20.93
C GLU A 253 2.92 5.05 -21.43
N GLU A 254 4.00 4.41 -21.02
CA GLU A 254 4.29 3.02 -21.39
C GLU A 254 3.25 2.04 -20.79
N MET A 255 2.77 2.29 -19.57
CA MET A 255 1.67 1.52 -18.98
C MET A 255 0.37 1.71 -19.77
N LYS A 256 -0.02 2.95 -20.10
CA LYS A 256 -1.22 3.24 -20.91
C LYS A 256 -1.17 2.61 -22.29
N LYS A 257 -0.01 2.63 -22.95
CA LYS A 257 0.19 1.97 -24.24
C LYS A 257 0.07 0.46 -24.16
N ARG A 258 0.58 -0.14 -23.08
CA ARG A 258 0.61 -1.58 -22.93
C ARG A 258 -0.72 -2.16 -22.49
N TYR A 259 -1.44 -1.46 -21.63
CA TYR A 259 -2.69 -1.89 -20.99
C TYR A 259 -3.81 -0.87 -21.28
N PRO A 260 -4.20 -0.66 -22.55
CA PRO A 260 -5.15 0.38 -22.93
C PRO A 260 -6.58 0.09 -22.45
N ASP A 261 -6.86 -1.14 -22.06
CA ASP A 261 -8.13 -1.64 -21.56
C ASP A 261 -8.26 -1.56 -20.03
N LEU A 262 -7.16 -1.23 -19.34
CA LEU A 262 -7.17 -1.07 -17.87
C LEU A 262 -7.20 0.42 -17.49
N GLU A 263 -8.06 0.75 -16.54
CA GLU A 263 -7.99 2.05 -15.87
C GLU A 263 -6.67 2.14 -15.09
N LEU A 264 -5.86 3.15 -15.41
CA LEU A 264 -4.57 3.40 -14.75
C LEU A 264 -4.70 4.51 -13.73
N PHE A 265 -4.21 4.28 -12.53
CA PHE A 265 -4.04 5.29 -11.48
C PHE A 265 -2.62 5.26 -10.91
N GLN A 266 -2.21 6.36 -10.29
CA GLN A 266 -0.89 6.46 -9.68
C GLN A 266 -0.97 7.13 -8.31
N LEU A 267 -0.17 6.61 -7.37
CA LEU A 267 -0.08 7.14 -6.02
C LEU A 267 1.39 7.17 -5.56
N PRO A 268 1.79 8.16 -4.75
CA PRO A 268 3.11 8.15 -4.14
C PRO A 268 3.21 7.01 -3.12
N LEU A 269 4.39 6.42 -3.01
CA LEU A 269 4.76 5.62 -1.85
C LEU A 269 5.05 6.59 -0.70
N THR A 270 4.34 6.41 0.40
CA THR A 270 4.44 7.28 1.57
C THR A 270 5.80 7.21 2.24
N MET A 271 6.11 8.14 3.13
CA MET A 271 7.40 8.18 3.85
C MET A 271 7.66 6.91 4.64
N SER A 272 6.62 6.32 5.23
CA SER A 272 6.74 5.04 5.94
C SER A 272 7.23 3.93 5.00
N ILE A 273 6.68 3.83 3.78
CA ILE A 273 7.15 2.87 2.76
C ILE A 273 8.52 3.29 2.22
N GLY A 274 8.71 4.57 1.93
CA GLY A 274 9.96 5.15 1.45
C GLY A 274 11.15 4.91 2.37
N SER A 275 10.92 4.85 3.71
CA SER A 275 11.94 4.48 4.70
C SER A 275 12.54 3.09 4.44
N HIS A 276 11.77 2.19 3.84
CA HIS A 276 12.18 0.81 3.53
C HIS A 276 12.60 0.62 2.08
N THR A 277 12.02 1.34 1.14
CA THR A 277 12.31 1.18 -0.30
C THR A 277 13.41 2.13 -0.79
N GLY A 278 13.63 3.23 -0.08
CA GLY A 278 14.52 4.30 -0.50
C GLY A 278 13.97 5.17 -1.63
N PRO A 279 14.71 6.20 -2.04
CA PRO A 279 14.37 7.04 -3.19
C PRO A 279 14.50 6.26 -4.52
N GLY A 280 13.78 6.68 -5.56
CA GLY A 280 13.85 6.10 -6.91
C GLY A 280 13.17 4.72 -7.04
N ALA A 281 12.36 4.30 -6.07
CA ALA A 281 11.58 3.07 -6.20
C ALA A 281 10.40 3.27 -7.16
N LEU A 282 10.13 2.25 -7.97
CA LEU A 282 9.00 2.19 -8.90
C LEU A 282 8.28 0.85 -8.74
N GLY A 283 7.03 0.90 -8.36
CA GLY A 283 6.13 -0.26 -8.30
C GLY A 283 5.04 -0.19 -9.36
N ILE A 284 4.64 -1.32 -9.89
CA ILE A 284 3.43 -1.48 -10.70
C ILE A 284 2.63 -2.67 -10.20
N GLY A 285 1.32 -2.56 -10.28
CA GLY A 285 0.44 -3.61 -9.80
C GLY A 285 -0.86 -3.71 -10.55
N LEU A 286 -1.56 -4.81 -10.33
CA LEU A 286 -2.93 -5.04 -10.75
C LEU A 286 -3.77 -5.24 -9.50
N VAL A 287 -5.00 -4.80 -9.54
CA VAL A 287 -5.92 -4.96 -8.41
C VAL A 287 -7.35 -5.06 -8.90
N ARG A 288 -8.09 -6.02 -8.34
CA ARG A 288 -9.56 -6.09 -8.49
C ARG A 288 -10.20 -4.84 -7.92
N PHE A 289 -11.29 -4.39 -8.54
CA PHE A 289 -12.14 -3.31 -8.04
C PHE A 289 -13.63 -3.66 -8.11
N HIS A 290 -14.41 -3.02 -7.24
CA HIS A 290 -15.87 -3.07 -7.24
C HIS A 290 -16.46 -1.86 -7.99
N LYS A 291 -17.57 -2.08 -8.73
CA LYS A 291 -18.30 -1.06 -9.51
C LYS A 291 -19.43 -0.44 -8.72
#